data_b0c7ca321a284bde2d65969d0809622b
#
_entry.id   b0c7ca321a284bde2d65969d0809622b
#
_cell.length_a   1.000
_cell.length_b   1.000
_cell.length_c   1.000
_cell.angle_alpha   90.00
_cell.angle_beta   90.00
_cell.angle_gamma   90.00
#
_symmetry.space_group_name_H-M   'P 1'
#
loop_
_entity.id
_entity.type
_entity.pdbx_description
1 polymer ?
#
loop_
_entity_poly.entity_id
_entity_poly.type
_entity_poly.pdbx_seq_one_letter_code
_entity_poly.pdbx_strand_id
1 'polypeptide(L)'
;TELQINKFIKLSSDITYRHDDRLKPQRLGDALYRAWAMQPTSPIRYENGDYALDGQNLNAVSYTDLNVVGEERYVCDAVFGQAKIDIEPLKDLVFTGLVSLNGRWDRQKIHYKNHKYYNEEGQLITQSNNPNSVEDARNNRYELTLRFLANYKKQLSEEHNLAFLYGMEQISYRNYWSKAQRKELISDELPEVSLGSAASQFAEGKPTRRGINSFFGRINYGYKDRYLIEANLRADGSSRFAKGHKWGVFPSFSAAWRISEESFMKSLSFIDNLKLRGSWGQTG
;
A
#
# COMPACT_ATOMS: atom_id res chain seq x y z
N THR A 1 14.77 -15.22 8.74
CA THR A 1 15.92 -16.13 8.96
C THR A 1 17.22 -15.41 8.73
N GLU A 2 18.23 -15.63 9.58
CA GLU A 2 19.58 -15.11 9.44
C GLU A 2 20.58 -16.27 9.51
N LEU A 3 21.60 -16.25 8.65
CA LEU A 3 22.63 -17.24 8.55
C LEU A 3 24.00 -16.55 8.45
N GLN A 4 24.85 -16.77 9.44
CA GLN A 4 26.25 -16.39 9.38
C GLN A 4 27.05 -17.49 8.66
N ILE A 5 27.51 -17.23 7.42
CA ILE A 5 28.26 -18.21 6.63
C ILE A 5 29.69 -18.30 7.16
N ASN A 6 30.30 -17.14 7.39
CA ASN A 6 31.62 -17.02 8.00
C ASN A 6 31.74 -15.62 8.63
N LYS A 7 32.94 -15.27 9.16
CA LYS A 7 33.15 -13.97 9.81
C LYS A 7 32.95 -12.74 8.90
N PHE A 8 32.86 -12.92 7.59
CA PHE A 8 32.78 -11.84 6.61
C PHE A 8 31.42 -11.79 5.90
N ILE A 9 30.64 -12.88 5.91
CA ILE A 9 29.43 -13.00 5.08
C ILE A 9 28.25 -13.41 5.95
N LYS A 10 27.21 -12.57 5.92
CA LYS A 10 25.91 -12.81 6.55
C LYS A 10 24.81 -12.79 5.50
N LEU A 11 23.95 -13.81 5.49
CA LEU A 11 22.73 -13.87 4.70
C LEU A 11 21.53 -13.65 5.59
N SER A 12 20.53 -12.92 5.08
CA SER A 12 19.25 -12.74 5.76
C SER A 12 18.13 -12.93 4.73
N SER A 13 17.06 -13.59 5.12
CA SER A 13 15.87 -13.73 4.29
C SER A 13 14.60 -13.59 5.12
N ASP A 14 13.61 -12.98 4.52
CA ASP A 14 12.27 -12.85 5.09
C ASP A 14 11.24 -13.13 4.00
N ILE A 15 10.20 -13.90 4.35
CA ILE A 15 9.09 -14.21 3.46
C ILE A 15 7.82 -14.12 4.27
N THR A 16 6.89 -13.31 3.80
CA THR A 16 5.57 -13.13 4.38
C THR A 16 4.52 -13.42 3.32
N TYR A 17 3.56 -14.26 3.65
CA TYR A 17 2.35 -14.48 2.87
C TYR A 17 1.14 -13.97 3.63
N ARG A 18 0.24 -13.30 2.93
CA ARG A 18 -1.04 -12.85 3.46
C ARG A 18 -2.15 -13.25 2.50
N HIS A 19 -3.15 -13.91 3.06
CA HIS A 19 -4.43 -14.18 2.40
C HIS A 19 -5.54 -13.36 3.07
N ASP A 20 -6.43 -12.78 2.28
CA ASP A 20 -7.56 -11.99 2.74
C ASP A 20 -8.75 -12.33 1.84
N ASP A 21 -9.82 -12.89 2.41
CA ASP A 21 -11.07 -13.22 1.71
C ASP A 21 -12.23 -12.52 2.44
N ARG A 22 -12.89 -11.62 1.73
CA ARG A 22 -13.98 -10.79 2.25
C ARG A 22 -15.20 -10.93 1.38
N LEU A 23 -16.31 -11.26 2.03
CA LEU A 23 -17.64 -11.27 1.44
C LEU A 23 -18.47 -10.18 2.12
N LYS A 24 -19.13 -9.36 1.33
CA LYS A 24 -20.04 -8.32 1.82
C LYS A 24 -21.20 -8.12 0.87
N PRO A 25 -22.32 -7.56 1.33
CA PRO A 25 -23.38 -7.08 0.47
C PRO A 25 -22.84 -6.06 -0.53
N GLN A 26 -23.28 -6.15 -1.77
CA GLN A 26 -22.79 -5.30 -2.87
C GLN A 26 -23.04 -3.80 -2.58
N ARG A 27 -24.10 -3.45 -1.86
CA ARG A 27 -24.47 -2.06 -1.54
C ARG A 27 -24.27 -1.66 -0.08
N LEU A 28 -23.37 -2.32 0.64
CA LEU A 28 -23.13 -2.03 2.06
C LEU A 28 -22.81 -0.55 2.35
N GLY A 29 -22.09 0.13 1.45
CA GLY A 29 -21.81 1.56 1.58
C GLY A 29 -23.08 2.42 1.55
N ASP A 30 -24.02 2.05 0.70
CA ASP A 30 -25.31 2.74 0.59
C ASP A 30 -26.19 2.50 1.83
N ALA A 31 -26.05 1.33 2.48
CA ALA A 31 -26.79 0.99 3.70
C ALA A 31 -26.55 2.01 4.81
N LEU A 32 -25.29 2.40 5.03
CA LEU A 32 -24.94 3.40 6.06
C LEU A 32 -25.55 4.77 5.76
N TYR A 33 -25.44 5.22 4.51
CA TYR A 33 -26.07 6.47 4.09
C TYR A 33 -27.59 6.45 4.25
N ARG A 34 -28.24 5.36 3.84
CA ARG A 34 -29.69 5.19 3.94
C ARG A 34 -30.17 5.08 5.38
N ALA A 35 -29.44 4.38 6.25
CA ALA A 35 -29.76 4.29 7.68
C ALA A 35 -29.79 5.68 8.35
N TRP A 36 -28.92 6.59 7.91
CA TRP A 36 -28.94 7.97 8.41
C TRP A 36 -30.07 8.82 7.81
N ALA A 37 -30.49 8.52 6.60
CA ALA A 37 -31.52 9.27 5.87
C ALA A 37 -32.94 8.75 6.09
N MET A 38 -33.14 7.52 6.62
CA MET A 38 -34.43 6.91 6.87
C MET A 38 -35.18 7.65 7.97
N GLN A 39 -36.54 7.69 7.82
CA GLN A 39 -37.39 8.18 8.85
C GLN A 39 -37.45 7.18 10.03
N PRO A 40 -37.41 7.62 11.29
CA PRO A 40 -37.43 6.74 12.46
C PRO A 40 -38.71 5.88 12.55
N THR A 41 -39.77 6.30 11.88
CA THR A 41 -41.12 5.64 11.88
C THR A 41 -41.26 4.63 10.73
N SER A 42 -40.29 4.55 9.79
CA SER A 42 -40.35 3.62 8.67
C SER A 42 -40.16 2.19 9.16
N PRO A 43 -41.08 1.25 8.88
CA PRO A 43 -40.92 -0.15 9.25
C PRO A 43 -39.78 -0.78 8.44
N ILE A 44 -39.15 -1.80 9.00
CA ILE A 44 -38.09 -2.56 8.29
C ILE A 44 -38.73 -3.52 7.29
N ARG A 45 -39.79 -4.19 7.70
CA ARG A 45 -40.57 -5.15 6.89
C ARG A 45 -42.05 -4.93 7.06
N TYR A 46 -42.78 -5.26 6.02
CA TYR A 46 -44.23 -5.39 6.08
C TYR A 46 -44.64 -6.69 6.77
N GLU A 47 -45.94 -6.84 7.11
CA GLU A 47 -46.47 -8.07 7.74
C GLU A 47 -46.29 -9.31 6.86
N ASN A 48 -46.28 -9.15 5.53
CA ASN A 48 -46.03 -10.21 4.56
C ASN A 48 -44.54 -10.68 4.51
N GLY A 49 -43.63 -10.02 5.26
CA GLY A 49 -42.23 -10.35 5.34
C GLY A 49 -41.32 -9.62 4.33
N ASP A 50 -41.90 -8.90 3.38
CA ASP A 50 -41.14 -8.11 2.40
C ASP A 50 -40.49 -6.89 3.05
N TYR A 51 -39.36 -6.44 2.50
CA TYR A 51 -38.71 -5.22 2.95
C TYR A 51 -39.60 -4.00 2.65
N ALA A 52 -39.95 -3.25 3.68
CA ALA A 52 -40.70 -2.02 3.53
C ALA A 52 -39.88 -0.94 2.84
N LEU A 53 -40.59 -0.11 2.08
CA LEU A 53 -39.99 1.07 1.45
C LEU A 53 -40.01 2.26 2.41
N ASP A 54 -38.98 3.10 2.38
CA ASP A 54 -38.96 4.41 3.04
C ASP A 54 -39.33 5.48 2.01
N GLY A 55 -40.64 5.72 1.91
CA GLY A 55 -41.21 6.49 0.81
C GLY A 55 -40.98 5.79 -0.53
N GLN A 56 -40.26 6.44 -1.46
CA GLN A 56 -39.87 5.83 -2.74
C GLN A 56 -38.47 5.19 -2.69
N ASN A 57 -37.84 5.15 -1.51
CA ASN A 57 -36.50 4.67 -1.34
C ASN A 57 -36.45 3.25 -0.77
N LEU A 58 -35.40 2.54 -1.08
CA LEU A 58 -35.13 1.22 -0.50
C LEU A 58 -34.75 1.35 0.97
N ASN A 59 -35.23 0.42 1.78
CA ASN A 59 -34.90 0.33 3.19
C ASN A 59 -33.39 0.05 3.39
N ALA A 60 -32.75 0.74 4.34
CA ALA A 60 -31.34 0.58 4.64
C ALA A 60 -30.94 -0.88 4.97
N VAL A 61 -31.80 -1.60 5.67
CA VAL A 61 -31.58 -3.00 6.05
C VAL A 61 -31.58 -3.91 4.82
N SER A 62 -32.40 -3.62 3.79
CA SER A 62 -32.38 -4.41 2.55
C SER A 62 -31.03 -4.38 1.83
N TYR A 63 -30.26 -3.29 1.98
CA TYR A 63 -28.90 -3.18 1.41
C TYR A 63 -27.85 -4.02 2.14
N THR A 64 -28.16 -4.56 3.32
CA THR A 64 -27.26 -5.47 4.04
C THR A 64 -27.57 -6.94 3.76
N ASP A 65 -28.64 -7.23 3.03
CA ASP A 65 -29.06 -8.61 2.71
C ASP A 65 -28.49 -9.05 1.35
N LEU A 66 -27.59 -10.04 1.38
CA LEU A 66 -26.99 -10.64 0.18
C LEU A 66 -28.02 -11.21 -0.80
N ASN A 67 -29.15 -11.72 -0.28
CA ASN A 67 -30.23 -12.28 -1.10
C ASN A 67 -30.99 -11.20 -1.88
N VAL A 68 -30.91 -9.94 -1.43
CA VAL A 68 -31.59 -8.80 -2.03
C VAL A 68 -30.70 -8.05 -3.00
N VAL A 69 -29.51 -7.66 -2.57
CA VAL A 69 -28.66 -6.77 -3.36
C VAL A 69 -27.56 -7.51 -4.12
N GLY A 70 -27.33 -8.79 -3.78
CA GLY A 70 -26.18 -9.54 -4.27
C GLY A 70 -24.93 -9.32 -3.43
N GLU A 71 -23.82 -9.82 -3.89
CA GLU A 71 -22.58 -9.90 -3.13
C GLU A 71 -21.40 -9.26 -3.84
N GLU A 72 -20.45 -8.80 -3.05
CA GLU A 72 -19.10 -8.45 -3.47
C GLU A 72 -18.12 -9.33 -2.71
N ARG A 73 -17.46 -10.24 -3.42
CA ARG A 73 -16.36 -11.04 -2.88
C ARG A 73 -15.03 -10.49 -3.35
N TYR A 74 -14.17 -10.19 -2.42
CA TYR A 74 -12.83 -9.71 -2.66
C TYR A 74 -11.82 -10.67 -2.04
N VAL A 75 -10.94 -11.24 -2.88
CA VAL A 75 -9.85 -12.11 -2.45
C VAL A 75 -8.53 -11.46 -2.81
N CYS A 76 -7.64 -11.37 -1.85
CA CYS A 76 -6.29 -10.85 -2.03
C CYS A 76 -5.26 -11.86 -1.52
N ASP A 77 -4.38 -12.27 -2.40
CA ASP A 77 -3.17 -13.01 -2.07
C ASP A 77 -1.98 -12.08 -2.22
N ALA A 78 -1.16 -11.96 -1.19
CA ALA A 78 0.04 -11.13 -1.22
C ALA A 78 1.24 -11.90 -0.70
N VAL A 79 2.36 -11.80 -1.41
CA VAL A 79 3.65 -12.36 -1.03
C VAL A 79 4.68 -11.24 -1.00
N PHE A 80 5.33 -11.08 0.13
CA PHE A 80 6.53 -10.27 0.26
C PHE A 80 7.70 -11.19 0.54
N GLY A 81 8.73 -11.10 -0.30
CA GLY A 81 9.98 -11.84 -0.13
C GLY A 81 11.17 -10.90 -0.19
N GLN A 82 12.13 -11.09 0.71
CA GLN A 82 13.36 -10.33 0.75
C GLN A 82 14.54 -11.26 1.01
N ALA A 83 15.62 -11.06 0.26
CA ALA A 83 16.91 -11.67 0.53
C ALA A 83 17.99 -10.57 0.59
N LYS A 84 18.85 -10.66 1.58
CA LYS A 84 19.93 -9.70 1.83
C LYS A 84 21.21 -10.44 2.09
N ILE A 85 22.30 -9.96 1.49
CA ILE A 85 23.67 -10.37 1.75
C ILE A 85 24.46 -9.17 2.27
N ASP A 86 25.12 -9.34 3.41
CA ASP A 86 26.10 -8.40 3.95
C ASP A 86 27.47 -9.04 3.83
N ILE A 87 28.43 -8.30 3.28
CA ILE A 87 29.82 -8.72 3.09
C ILE A 87 30.72 -7.67 3.74
N GLU A 88 31.51 -8.07 4.73
CA GLU A 88 32.49 -7.23 5.43
C GLU A 88 33.92 -7.67 5.05
N PRO A 89 34.44 -7.23 3.88
CA PRO A 89 35.77 -7.64 3.42
C PRO A 89 36.90 -7.06 4.25
N LEU A 90 36.67 -5.92 4.86
CA LEU A 90 37.59 -5.19 5.72
C LEU A 90 36.85 -4.69 6.95
N LYS A 91 37.55 -4.56 8.07
CA LYS A 91 36.99 -3.96 9.27
C LYS A 91 36.36 -2.59 8.94
N ASP A 92 35.18 -2.35 9.45
CA ASP A 92 34.43 -1.09 9.29
C ASP A 92 33.88 -0.82 7.88
N LEU A 93 34.04 -1.74 6.90
CA LEU A 93 33.49 -1.63 5.54
C LEU A 93 32.50 -2.77 5.27
N VAL A 94 31.24 -2.43 5.10
CA VAL A 94 30.16 -3.41 4.82
C VAL A 94 29.51 -3.09 3.48
N PHE A 95 29.50 -4.07 2.59
CA PHE A 95 28.69 -4.06 1.37
C PHE A 95 27.39 -4.84 1.62
N THR A 96 26.26 -4.24 1.28
CA THR A 96 24.95 -4.88 1.37
C THR A 96 24.32 -4.98 0.00
N GLY A 97 23.99 -6.20 -0.42
CA GLY A 97 23.12 -6.47 -1.56
C GLY A 97 21.74 -6.91 -1.07
N LEU A 98 20.65 -6.35 -1.65
CA LEU A 98 19.29 -6.67 -1.29
C LEU A 98 18.43 -6.84 -2.54
N VAL A 99 17.66 -7.92 -2.58
CA VAL A 99 16.57 -8.12 -3.51
C VAL A 99 15.28 -8.29 -2.73
N SER A 100 14.23 -7.56 -3.12
CA SER A 100 12.90 -7.67 -2.54
C SER A 100 11.85 -7.79 -3.64
N LEU A 101 10.93 -8.72 -3.47
CA LEU A 101 9.79 -8.95 -4.35
C LEU A 101 8.51 -8.78 -3.55
N ASN A 102 7.63 -7.88 -4.02
CA ASN A 102 6.27 -7.72 -3.50
C ASN A 102 5.29 -8.08 -4.62
N GLY A 103 4.63 -9.23 -4.47
CA GLY A 103 3.60 -9.72 -5.36
C GLY A 103 2.23 -9.60 -4.70
N ARG A 104 1.21 -9.15 -5.45
CA ARG A 104 -0.15 -9.08 -4.96
C ARG A 104 -1.13 -9.39 -6.09
N TRP A 105 -2.06 -10.29 -5.80
CA TRP A 105 -3.10 -10.76 -6.72
C TRP A 105 -4.46 -10.50 -6.08
N ASP A 106 -5.14 -9.50 -6.60
CA ASP A 106 -6.49 -9.14 -6.17
C ASP A 106 -7.51 -9.72 -7.16
N ARG A 107 -8.54 -10.35 -6.66
CA ARG A 107 -9.73 -10.79 -7.40
C ARG A 107 -10.95 -10.20 -6.73
N GLN A 108 -11.77 -9.52 -7.51
CA GLN A 108 -13.04 -8.95 -7.04
C GLN A 108 -14.15 -9.44 -7.95
N LYS A 109 -15.11 -10.11 -7.38
CA LYS A 109 -16.34 -10.52 -8.08
C LYS A 109 -17.50 -9.80 -7.45
N ILE A 110 -18.30 -9.12 -8.26
CA ILE A 110 -19.48 -8.39 -7.81
C ILE A 110 -20.68 -8.94 -8.57
N HIS A 111 -21.67 -9.43 -7.82
CA HIS A 111 -22.96 -9.82 -8.32
C HIS A 111 -24.00 -8.76 -7.93
N TYR A 112 -24.63 -8.16 -8.93
CA TYR A 112 -25.74 -7.22 -8.79
C TYR A 112 -27.03 -7.99 -9.00
N LYS A 113 -27.61 -8.51 -7.91
CA LYS A 113 -28.82 -9.32 -7.95
C LYS A 113 -30.04 -8.46 -8.23
N ASN A 114 -30.91 -8.89 -9.13
CA ASN A 114 -32.21 -8.25 -9.32
C ASN A 114 -33.15 -8.61 -8.16
N HIS A 115 -33.69 -7.62 -7.50
CA HIS A 115 -34.70 -7.80 -6.48
C HIS A 115 -35.90 -6.89 -6.73
N LYS A 116 -37.08 -7.45 -6.59
CA LYS A 116 -38.35 -6.75 -6.74
C LYS A 116 -38.88 -6.33 -5.37
N TYR A 117 -39.32 -5.11 -5.24
CA TYR A 117 -39.88 -4.55 -4.03
C TYR A 117 -41.36 -4.31 -4.23
N TYR A 118 -42.17 -4.78 -3.29
CA TYR A 118 -43.60 -4.72 -3.32
C TYR A 118 -44.10 -3.83 -2.18
N ASN A 119 -45.27 -3.23 -2.32
CA ASN A 119 -45.97 -2.58 -1.22
C ASN A 119 -46.74 -3.63 -0.38
N GLU A 120 -47.43 -3.14 0.65
CA GLU A 120 -48.19 -4.00 1.57
C GLU A 120 -49.32 -4.74 0.87
N GLU A 121 -49.87 -4.15 -0.20
CA GLU A 121 -50.92 -4.75 -1.04
C GLU A 121 -50.39 -5.72 -2.10
N GLY A 122 -49.06 -5.97 -2.15
CA GLY A 122 -48.43 -6.89 -3.09
C GLY A 122 -48.21 -6.32 -4.50
N GLN A 123 -48.34 -5.00 -4.67
CA GLN A 123 -48.08 -4.36 -5.96
C GLN A 123 -46.57 -4.06 -6.10
N LEU A 124 -46.03 -4.35 -7.29
CA LEU A 124 -44.63 -4.04 -7.60
C LEU A 124 -44.43 -2.53 -7.65
N ILE A 125 -43.57 -2.02 -6.78
CA ILE A 125 -43.23 -0.59 -6.71
C ILE A 125 -41.95 -0.27 -7.44
N THR A 126 -40.90 -1.06 -7.21
CA THR A 126 -39.58 -0.81 -7.83
C THR A 126 -38.75 -2.10 -7.92
N GLN A 127 -37.63 -2.01 -8.63
CA GLN A 127 -36.64 -3.10 -8.74
C GLN A 127 -35.27 -2.52 -8.56
N SER A 128 -34.38 -3.26 -7.87
CA SER A 128 -32.96 -2.97 -7.86
C SER A 128 -32.24 -3.80 -8.91
N ASN A 129 -31.14 -3.26 -9.48
CA ASN A 129 -30.25 -3.97 -10.40
C ASN A 129 -31.00 -4.69 -11.55
N ASN A 130 -31.84 -3.95 -12.27
CA ASN A 130 -32.58 -4.48 -13.42
C ASN A 130 -32.01 -3.92 -14.75
N PRO A 131 -31.42 -4.75 -15.62
CA PRO A 131 -31.18 -6.19 -15.42
C PRO A 131 -30.09 -6.49 -14.37
N ASN A 132 -30.11 -7.74 -13.85
CA ASN A 132 -29.02 -8.25 -13.02
C ASN A 132 -27.69 -8.28 -13.78
N SER A 133 -26.57 -8.31 -13.08
CA SER A 133 -25.24 -8.32 -13.71
C SER A 133 -24.18 -8.91 -12.81
N VAL A 134 -23.09 -9.35 -13.45
CA VAL A 134 -21.89 -9.79 -12.74
C VAL A 134 -20.66 -9.11 -13.33
N GLU A 135 -19.75 -8.72 -12.42
CA GLU A 135 -18.46 -8.16 -12.73
C GLU A 135 -17.35 -9.02 -12.10
N ASP A 136 -16.33 -9.39 -12.89
CA ASP A 136 -15.10 -10.06 -12.42
C ASP A 136 -13.92 -9.16 -12.77
N ALA A 137 -13.22 -8.66 -11.75
CA ALA A 137 -12.06 -7.82 -11.91
C ALA A 137 -10.83 -8.48 -11.26
N ARG A 138 -9.68 -8.33 -11.91
CA ARG A 138 -8.40 -8.84 -11.45
C ARG A 138 -7.34 -7.77 -11.51
N ASN A 139 -6.47 -7.75 -10.50
CA ASN A 139 -5.42 -6.77 -10.40
C ASN A 139 -4.14 -7.43 -9.88
N ASN A 140 -3.20 -7.68 -10.79
CA ASN A 140 -1.94 -8.37 -10.49
C ASN A 140 -0.81 -7.34 -10.43
N ARG A 141 -0.23 -7.17 -9.25
CA ARG A 141 0.86 -6.22 -8.98
C ARG A 141 2.14 -6.95 -8.65
N TYR A 142 3.23 -6.44 -9.20
CA TYR A 142 4.58 -6.93 -8.93
C TYR A 142 5.50 -5.73 -8.76
N GLU A 143 6.23 -5.70 -7.66
CA GLU A 143 7.27 -4.72 -7.41
C GLU A 143 8.57 -5.45 -7.05
N LEU A 144 9.59 -5.23 -7.85
CA LEU A 144 10.95 -5.72 -7.62
C LEU A 144 11.82 -4.54 -7.21
N THR A 145 12.48 -4.67 -6.05
CA THR A 145 13.47 -3.73 -5.57
C THR A 145 14.82 -4.41 -5.53
N LEU A 146 15.81 -3.79 -6.17
CA LEU A 146 17.22 -4.14 -6.08
C LEU A 146 17.94 -2.99 -5.39
N ARG A 147 18.74 -3.28 -4.35
CA ARG A 147 19.47 -2.26 -3.61
C ARG A 147 20.90 -2.74 -3.35
N PHE A 148 21.83 -1.83 -3.54
CA PHE A 148 23.21 -1.98 -3.14
C PHE A 148 23.58 -0.84 -2.19
N LEU A 149 24.29 -1.17 -1.09
CA LEU A 149 24.83 -0.20 -0.15
C LEU A 149 26.29 -0.50 0.11
N ALA A 150 27.09 0.55 0.24
CA ALA A 150 28.43 0.50 0.78
C ALA A 150 28.48 1.40 2.02
N ASN A 151 28.72 0.81 3.17
CA ASN A 151 28.83 1.49 4.46
C ASN A 151 30.28 1.41 4.95
N TYR A 152 30.87 2.54 5.22
CA TYR A 152 32.19 2.63 5.82
C TYR A 152 32.13 3.50 7.07
N LYS A 153 32.60 2.98 8.21
CA LYS A 153 32.68 3.70 9.49
C LYS A 153 34.11 3.66 9.97
N LYS A 154 34.67 4.80 10.30
CA LYS A 154 36.06 4.90 10.73
C LYS A 154 36.19 5.88 11.89
N GLN A 155 36.72 5.41 12.97
CA GLN A 155 37.31 6.27 13.99
C GLN A 155 38.73 6.65 13.54
N LEU A 156 38.88 7.90 13.09
CA LEU A 156 40.15 8.40 12.58
C LEU A 156 41.14 8.68 13.72
N SER A 157 40.60 9.10 14.89
CA SER A 157 41.32 9.26 16.16
C SER A 157 40.28 9.17 17.30
N GLU A 158 40.72 9.31 18.55
CA GLU A 158 39.82 9.35 19.71
C GLU A 158 38.75 10.49 19.60
N GLU A 159 39.09 11.56 18.88
CA GLU A 159 38.25 12.74 18.74
C GLU A 159 37.47 12.80 17.42
N HIS A 160 37.85 12.03 16.39
CA HIS A 160 37.34 12.16 15.03
C HIS A 160 36.63 10.89 14.55
N ASN A 161 35.34 10.96 14.35
CA ASN A 161 34.52 9.89 13.82
C ASN A 161 34.00 10.24 12.41
N LEU A 162 34.16 9.32 11.46
CA LEU A 162 33.67 9.46 10.09
C LEU A 162 32.79 8.25 9.73
N ALA A 163 31.62 8.51 9.16
CA ALA A 163 30.84 7.46 8.53
C ALA A 163 30.40 7.91 7.12
N PHE A 164 30.54 7.00 6.19
CA PHE A 164 30.18 7.17 4.79
C PHE A 164 29.21 6.10 4.36
N LEU A 165 28.15 6.48 3.66
CA LEU A 165 27.19 5.60 3.01
C LEU A 165 27.11 5.98 1.53
N TYR A 166 27.22 4.99 0.66
CA TYR A 166 26.82 5.09 -0.74
C TYR A 166 25.74 4.05 -1.03
N GLY A 167 24.72 4.41 -1.79
CA GLY A 167 23.64 3.53 -2.14
C GLY A 167 23.15 3.69 -3.57
N MET A 168 22.75 2.57 -4.15
CA MET A 168 22.03 2.49 -5.42
C MET A 168 20.74 1.71 -5.19
N GLU A 169 19.66 2.15 -5.79
CA GLU A 169 18.36 1.45 -5.70
C GLU A 169 17.66 1.49 -7.04
N GLN A 170 17.10 0.35 -7.43
CA GLN A 170 16.23 0.24 -8.58
C GLN A 170 14.90 -0.37 -8.13
N ILE A 171 13.80 0.31 -8.44
CA ILE A 171 12.44 -0.18 -8.21
C ILE A 171 11.76 -0.34 -9.56
N SER A 172 11.24 -1.54 -9.83
CA SER A 172 10.45 -1.87 -11.00
C SER A 172 9.06 -2.30 -10.59
N TYR A 173 8.06 -1.56 -11.02
CA TYR A 173 6.66 -1.83 -10.73
C TYR A 173 5.90 -2.20 -12.01
N ARG A 174 5.09 -3.27 -11.92
CA ARG A 174 4.17 -3.70 -12.98
C ARG A 174 2.81 -3.98 -12.36
N ASN A 175 1.78 -3.53 -13.04
CA ASN A 175 0.40 -3.81 -12.68
C ASN A 175 -0.39 -4.21 -13.93
N TYR A 176 -1.16 -5.30 -13.81
CA TYR A 176 -2.06 -5.77 -14.85
C TYR A 176 -3.46 -5.79 -14.24
N TRP A 177 -4.26 -4.82 -14.60
CA TRP A 177 -5.66 -4.78 -14.22
C TRP A 177 -6.52 -5.18 -15.40
N SER A 178 -7.54 -5.99 -15.14
CA SER A 178 -8.54 -6.39 -16.12
C SER A 178 -9.91 -6.54 -15.46
N LYS A 179 -10.95 -6.33 -16.23
CA LYS A 179 -12.34 -6.45 -15.81
C LYS A 179 -13.18 -7.01 -16.95
N ALA A 180 -14.08 -7.92 -16.60
CA ALA A 180 -15.13 -8.43 -17.49
C ALA A 180 -16.48 -8.27 -16.80
N GLN A 181 -17.51 -7.92 -17.56
CA GLN A 181 -18.89 -7.73 -17.07
C GLN A 181 -19.87 -8.24 -18.11
N ARG A 182 -20.95 -8.84 -17.63
CA ARG A 182 -22.18 -9.08 -18.41
C ARG A 182 -23.42 -8.82 -17.56
N LYS A 183 -24.50 -8.45 -18.24
CA LYS A 183 -25.83 -8.26 -17.68
C LYS A 183 -26.77 -9.36 -18.18
N GLU A 184 -27.99 -9.36 -17.68
CA GLU A 184 -29.04 -10.33 -18.08
C GLU A 184 -28.56 -11.76 -17.84
N LEU A 185 -28.18 -12.06 -16.58
CA LEU A 185 -27.81 -13.40 -16.18
C LEU A 185 -29.00 -14.33 -16.27
N ILE A 186 -28.81 -15.54 -16.75
CA ILE A 186 -29.83 -16.60 -16.82
C ILE A 186 -30.34 -16.97 -15.43
N SER A 187 -29.45 -16.90 -14.41
CA SER A 187 -29.78 -17.22 -13.02
C SER A 187 -28.97 -16.33 -12.06
N ASP A 188 -29.61 -15.89 -11.00
CA ASP A 188 -28.95 -15.20 -9.88
C ASP A 188 -28.28 -16.17 -8.88
N GLU A 189 -28.58 -17.47 -8.97
CA GLU A 189 -27.97 -18.50 -8.12
C GLU A 189 -26.54 -18.88 -8.60
N LEU A 190 -26.23 -18.62 -9.85
CA LEU A 190 -24.93 -18.90 -10.45
C LEU A 190 -24.42 -17.66 -11.20
N PRO A 191 -23.92 -16.63 -10.49
CA PRO A 191 -23.52 -15.37 -11.08
C PRO A 191 -22.15 -15.48 -11.79
N GLU A 192 -22.11 -16.13 -12.95
CA GLU A 192 -20.91 -16.25 -13.77
C GLU A 192 -20.99 -15.36 -15.01
N VAL A 193 -19.87 -14.72 -15.38
CA VAL A 193 -19.78 -13.83 -16.57
C VAL A 193 -20.22 -14.57 -17.84
N SER A 194 -19.91 -15.87 -17.96
CA SER A 194 -20.27 -16.69 -19.11
C SER A 194 -21.78 -16.89 -19.26
N LEU A 195 -22.57 -16.73 -18.19
CA LEU A 195 -24.02 -16.93 -18.14
C LEU A 195 -24.81 -15.64 -18.41
N GLY A 196 -24.14 -14.51 -18.58
CA GLY A 196 -24.80 -13.27 -18.99
C GLY A 196 -24.93 -13.15 -20.49
N SER A 197 -25.84 -12.25 -20.93
CA SER A 197 -26.09 -11.95 -22.33
C SER A 197 -24.82 -11.53 -23.07
N ALA A 198 -24.54 -12.16 -24.21
CA ALA A 198 -23.41 -11.80 -25.04
C ALA A 198 -23.53 -10.36 -25.62
N ALA A 199 -24.76 -9.88 -25.79
CA ALA A 199 -25.01 -8.52 -26.27
C ALA A 199 -24.60 -7.44 -25.26
N SER A 200 -24.51 -7.78 -23.97
CA SER A 200 -24.13 -6.85 -22.89
C SER A 200 -22.68 -6.99 -22.44
N GLN A 201 -21.86 -7.76 -23.18
CA GLN A 201 -20.49 -8.00 -22.75
C GLN A 201 -19.64 -6.72 -22.75
N PHE A 202 -18.87 -6.57 -21.68
CA PHE A 202 -17.87 -5.53 -21.52
C PHE A 202 -16.58 -6.14 -21.00
N ALA A 203 -15.45 -5.76 -21.59
CA ALA A 203 -14.13 -6.15 -21.12
C ALA A 203 -13.18 -4.98 -21.24
N GLU A 204 -12.36 -4.76 -20.22
CA GLU A 204 -11.35 -3.73 -20.19
C GLU A 204 -10.08 -4.26 -19.54
N GLY A 205 -8.91 -3.78 -19.99
CA GLY A 205 -7.64 -4.12 -19.41
C GLY A 205 -6.63 -3.00 -19.55
N LYS A 206 -5.85 -2.76 -18.50
CA LYS A 206 -4.85 -1.69 -18.47
C LYS A 206 -3.56 -2.13 -17.80
N PRO A 207 -2.48 -2.33 -18.57
CA PRO A 207 -1.16 -2.51 -17.99
C PRO A 207 -0.58 -1.16 -17.53
N THR A 208 0.05 -1.15 -16.37
CA THR A 208 0.82 -0.01 -15.87
C THR A 208 2.22 -0.47 -15.55
N ARG A 209 3.23 0.27 -15.99
CA ARG A 209 4.64 0.03 -15.68
C ARG A 209 5.29 1.32 -15.22
N ARG A 210 6.12 1.24 -14.21
CA ARG A 210 6.94 2.36 -13.74
C ARG A 210 8.26 1.83 -13.21
N GLY A 211 9.28 2.66 -13.31
CA GLY A 211 10.60 2.38 -12.76
C GLY A 211 11.19 3.62 -12.11
N ILE A 212 11.93 3.41 -11.04
CA ILE A 212 12.72 4.43 -10.35
C ILE A 212 14.14 3.89 -10.21
N ASN A 213 15.12 4.70 -10.58
CA ASN A 213 16.53 4.44 -10.27
C ASN A 213 17.03 5.57 -9.38
N SER A 214 17.68 5.21 -8.29
CA SER A 214 18.15 6.14 -7.28
C SER A 214 19.62 5.92 -6.97
N PHE A 215 20.36 7.02 -6.83
CA PHE A 215 21.71 7.03 -6.29
C PHE A 215 21.72 7.97 -5.10
N PHE A 216 22.33 7.56 -4.01
CA PHE A 216 22.36 8.38 -2.81
C PHE A 216 23.66 8.17 -2.02
N GLY A 217 24.07 9.23 -1.35
CA GLY A 217 25.23 9.20 -0.46
C GLY A 217 24.98 10.01 0.80
N ARG A 218 25.64 9.60 1.87
CA ARG A 218 25.64 10.28 3.16
C ARG A 218 27.04 10.31 3.73
N ILE A 219 27.40 11.45 4.27
CA ILE A 219 28.63 11.62 5.06
C ILE A 219 28.21 12.12 6.44
N ASN A 220 28.64 11.43 7.49
CA ASN A 220 28.53 11.87 8.87
C ASN A 220 29.93 12.09 9.42
N TYR A 221 30.16 13.22 10.05
CA TYR A 221 31.38 13.53 10.72
C TYR A 221 31.10 14.03 12.14
N GLY A 222 31.81 13.46 13.09
CA GLY A 222 31.75 13.84 14.49
C GLY A 222 33.13 14.26 15.00
N TYR A 223 33.21 15.41 15.68
CA TYR A 223 34.39 15.87 16.39
C TYR A 223 34.10 15.88 17.89
N LYS A 224 34.92 15.13 18.66
CA LYS A 224 34.82 14.98 20.13
C LYS A 224 33.42 14.54 20.61
N ASP A 225 32.62 13.92 19.73
CA ASP A 225 31.20 13.63 19.96
C ASP A 225 30.34 14.86 20.36
N ARG A 226 30.88 16.06 20.19
CA ARG A 226 30.24 17.35 20.49
C ARG A 226 29.69 18.04 19.26
N TYR A 227 30.46 18.07 18.19
CA TYR A 227 30.11 18.72 16.92
C TYR A 227 29.85 17.66 15.89
N LEU A 228 28.61 17.63 15.41
CA LEU A 228 28.16 16.60 14.45
C LEU A 228 27.69 17.28 13.18
N ILE A 229 28.15 16.77 12.05
CA ILE A 229 27.76 17.26 10.72
C ILE A 229 27.30 16.06 9.90
N GLU A 230 26.20 16.23 9.17
CA GLU A 230 25.71 15.27 8.21
C GLU A 230 25.39 15.98 6.89
N ALA A 231 25.85 15.40 5.78
CA ALA A 231 25.47 15.81 4.44
C ALA A 231 24.91 14.61 3.68
N ASN A 232 23.78 14.81 3.00
CA ASN A 232 23.17 13.80 2.14
C ASN A 232 22.96 14.37 0.75
N LEU A 233 23.12 13.51 -0.24
CA LEU A 233 22.76 13.79 -1.62
C LEU A 233 21.99 12.59 -2.17
N ARG A 234 20.84 12.84 -2.78
CA ARG A 234 20.04 11.83 -3.47
C ARG A 234 19.69 12.30 -4.87
N ALA A 235 19.85 11.41 -5.85
CA ALA A 235 19.41 11.62 -7.23
C ALA A 235 18.43 10.50 -7.59
N ASP A 236 17.20 10.88 -7.96
CA ASP A 236 16.13 9.95 -8.32
C ASP A 236 15.71 10.16 -9.78
N GLY A 237 15.74 9.08 -10.56
CA GLY A 237 15.29 9.05 -11.94
C GLY A 237 13.99 8.27 -12.06
N SER A 238 12.91 8.90 -12.51
CA SER A 238 11.59 8.28 -12.63
C SER A 238 11.18 8.15 -14.10
N SER A 239 10.64 6.96 -14.45
CA SER A 239 10.09 6.69 -15.78
C SER A 239 8.78 7.47 -16.07
N ARG A 240 8.19 8.12 -15.07
CA ARG A 240 6.94 8.90 -15.22
C ARG A 240 7.14 10.24 -15.88
N PHE A 241 8.36 10.78 -15.82
CA PHE A 241 8.68 12.07 -16.39
C PHE A 241 9.16 11.95 -17.84
N ALA A 242 8.97 13.01 -18.60
CA ALA A 242 9.39 13.10 -20.00
C ALA A 242 10.91 12.96 -20.17
N LYS A 243 11.33 12.58 -21.37
CA LYS A 243 12.76 12.51 -21.72
C LYS A 243 13.43 13.87 -21.46
N GLY A 244 14.55 13.87 -20.77
CA GLY A 244 15.27 15.09 -20.37
C GLY A 244 14.91 15.63 -18.98
N HIS A 245 13.77 15.22 -18.39
CA HIS A 245 13.29 15.70 -17.09
C HIS A 245 13.10 14.55 -16.07
N LYS A 246 13.74 13.41 -16.30
CA LYS A 246 13.53 12.21 -15.49
C LYS A 246 14.24 12.25 -14.12
N TRP A 247 15.26 13.07 -13.99
CA TRP A 247 16.13 13.11 -12.83
C TRP A 247 15.89 14.34 -11.98
N GLY A 248 15.72 14.12 -10.66
CA GLY A 248 15.74 15.13 -9.62
C GLY A 248 16.90 14.90 -8.68
N VAL A 249 17.48 15.98 -8.13
CA VAL A 249 18.59 15.93 -7.18
C VAL A 249 18.16 16.63 -5.90
N PHE A 250 18.35 15.96 -4.78
CA PHE A 250 17.81 16.35 -3.46
C PHE A 250 18.94 16.39 -2.43
N PRO A 251 19.63 17.52 -2.28
CA PRO A 251 20.62 17.70 -1.24
C PRO A 251 19.99 17.98 0.12
N SER A 252 20.62 17.52 1.18
CA SER A 252 20.31 17.93 2.54
C SER A 252 21.56 18.00 3.40
N PHE A 253 21.52 18.88 4.41
CA PHE A 253 22.61 19.13 5.31
C PHE A 253 22.07 19.35 6.72
N SER A 254 22.75 18.82 7.72
CA SER A 254 22.44 19.08 9.13
C SER A 254 23.72 19.26 9.96
N ALA A 255 23.62 20.09 10.97
CA ALA A 255 24.67 20.27 11.96
C ALA A 255 24.06 20.20 13.37
N ALA A 256 24.82 19.69 14.33
CA ALA A 256 24.41 19.62 15.71
C ALA A 256 25.58 19.86 16.66
N TRP A 257 25.26 20.52 17.77
CA TRP A 257 26.17 20.77 18.88
C TRP A 257 25.62 20.15 20.15
N ARG A 258 26.35 19.23 20.74
CA ARG A 258 26.05 18.63 22.04
C ARG A 258 26.65 19.50 23.14
N ILE A 259 25.90 20.50 23.57
CA ILE A 259 26.28 21.52 24.54
C ILE A 259 26.62 20.87 25.89
N SER A 260 25.85 19.81 26.27
CA SER A 260 26.10 19.07 27.52
C SER A 260 27.50 18.45 27.62
N GLU A 261 28.15 18.19 26.47
CA GLU A 261 29.50 17.63 26.48
C GLU A 261 30.61 18.68 26.64
N GLU A 262 30.26 19.97 26.67
CA GLU A 262 31.24 21.02 26.84
C GLU A 262 31.73 21.12 28.29
N SER A 263 32.97 21.56 28.48
CA SER A 263 33.61 21.63 29.77
C SER A 263 32.86 22.58 30.75
N PHE A 264 32.28 23.66 30.23
CA PHE A 264 31.51 24.63 31.03
C PHE A 264 30.15 24.10 31.49
N MET A 265 29.63 23.01 30.88
CA MET A 265 28.37 22.37 31.26
C MET A 265 28.54 21.31 32.35
N LYS A 266 29.74 20.77 32.53
CA LYS A 266 30.00 19.67 33.47
C LYS A 266 29.66 19.98 34.92
N SER A 267 29.60 21.28 35.31
CA SER A 267 29.19 21.73 36.64
C SER A 267 27.67 21.70 36.86
N LEU A 268 26.87 21.57 35.77
CA LEU A 268 25.41 21.57 35.83
C LEU A 268 24.88 20.11 35.79
N SER A 269 25.01 19.45 36.95
CA SER A 269 24.68 18.01 37.07
C SER A 269 23.19 17.66 36.86
N PHE A 270 22.32 18.64 36.75
CA PHE A 270 20.88 18.44 36.48
C PHE A 270 20.56 18.36 34.97
N ILE A 271 21.55 18.60 34.08
CA ILE A 271 21.41 18.53 32.62
C ILE A 271 22.23 17.36 32.09
N ASP A 272 21.57 16.23 31.84
CA ASP A 272 22.21 15.02 31.28
C ASP A 272 22.52 15.15 29.80
N ASN A 273 21.60 15.75 29.03
CA ASN A 273 21.76 15.87 27.59
C ASN A 273 21.12 17.15 27.04
N LEU A 274 21.96 18.03 26.53
CA LEU A 274 21.54 19.28 25.85
C LEU A 274 22.18 19.31 24.47
N LYS A 275 21.36 19.24 23.42
CA LYS A 275 21.78 19.22 22.02
C LYS A 275 21.02 20.27 21.21
N LEU A 276 21.73 21.17 20.58
CA LEU A 276 21.19 22.07 19.56
C LEU A 276 21.42 21.48 18.19
N ARG A 277 20.42 21.51 17.31
CA ARG A 277 20.57 21.07 15.92
C ARG A 277 19.82 21.97 14.96
N GLY A 278 20.39 22.12 13.74
CA GLY A 278 19.75 22.76 12.60
C GLY A 278 19.89 21.89 11.36
N SER A 279 18.93 21.95 10.47
CA SER A 279 18.98 21.23 9.20
C SER A 279 18.32 22.01 8.09
N TRP A 280 18.80 21.78 6.89
CA TRP A 280 18.21 22.26 5.65
C TRP A 280 18.19 21.12 4.63
N GLY A 281 17.18 21.09 3.77
CA GLY A 281 17.09 20.08 2.73
C GLY A 281 16.06 20.44 1.68
N GLN A 282 16.26 19.85 0.51
CA GLN A 282 15.34 19.92 -0.62
C GLN A 282 14.67 18.56 -0.78
N THR A 283 13.34 18.57 -0.87
CA THR A 283 12.52 17.39 -1.14
C THR A 283 11.97 17.43 -2.55
N GLY A 284 11.72 16.26 -3.15
CA GLY A 284 11.12 16.10 -4.46
C GLY A 284 9.65 15.71 -4.41
#